data_d421015a0045ed86aec1788ee64d72fe
#
_entry.id   d421015a0045ed86aec1788ee64d72fe
#
_cell.length_a   1.000
_cell.length_b   1.000
_cell.length_c   1.000
_cell.angle_alpha   90.00
_cell.angle_beta   90.00
_cell.angle_gamma   90.00
#
_symmetry.space_group_name_H-M   'P 1'
#
loop_
_entity.id
_entity.type
_entity.pdbx_description
1 polymer ?
#
loop_
_entity_poly.entity_id
_entity_poly.type
_entity_poly.pdbx_seq_one_letter_code
_entity_poly.pdbx_strand_id
1 'polypeptide(L)'
;MKRYIRITNKDRKVWILPCRNLRTALCLYQPSSAKGKTLKRMGIQEQKEGIPKDLRKYLSEVYTDANNIQFSAFLGTPGTHQKVTVQISKDNKILGYCKVTESQEIYSIFQHEQMVLKYLSDHGIVDIPRCIRCDVLGDNKYVFVQTTVKTINSSVRHELGSLELEFIHRLAENTEVTMDFKQTDFFQSIQRLQEGLSVLEKNGFHTYELGVICRNVTAYYQNHSRFSAYHRDFTPWNSFVENGKLFVFDFEYATLQYPAYLDAIHYLFQTAIFEKDMTASEIYTLYRRESDTGVLKGLFENSKIALQSYLADMISLYLARGEGALQDDGTVKLLTIWIDLCGYALLNG
;
A
#
# COMPACT_ATOMS: atom_id res chain seq x y z
N MET A 1 21.15 -28.24 -12.34
CA MET A 1 20.42 -27.22 -13.10
C MET A 1 19.33 -26.66 -12.20
N LYS A 2 19.28 -25.32 -11.95
CA LYS A 2 18.21 -24.70 -11.16
C LYS A 2 16.96 -24.71 -12.01
N ARG A 3 15.89 -25.37 -11.55
CA ARG A 3 14.59 -25.42 -12.24
C ARG A 3 13.65 -24.43 -11.56
N TYR A 4 12.85 -23.73 -12.35
CA TYR A 4 11.82 -22.79 -11.90
C TYR A 4 10.46 -23.21 -12.45
N ILE A 5 9.42 -22.81 -11.73
CA ILE A 5 8.02 -22.93 -12.15
C ILE A 5 7.50 -21.52 -12.42
N ARG A 6 6.78 -21.37 -13.53
CA ARG A 6 6.02 -20.17 -13.86
C ARG A 6 4.55 -20.40 -13.57
N ILE A 7 3.94 -19.53 -12.81
CA ILE A 7 2.50 -19.54 -12.51
C ILE A 7 1.92 -18.25 -13.09
N THR A 8 0.83 -18.36 -13.85
CA THR A 8 0.08 -17.19 -14.35
C THR A 8 -1.37 -17.31 -13.86
N ASN A 9 -1.93 -16.25 -13.28
CA ASN A 9 -3.32 -16.22 -12.85
C ASN A 9 -4.24 -15.64 -13.95
N LYS A 10 -5.55 -15.56 -13.66
CA LYS A 10 -6.56 -15.01 -14.59
C LYS A 10 -6.29 -13.56 -14.97
N ASP A 11 -5.74 -12.77 -14.06
CA ASP A 11 -5.45 -11.34 -14.23
C ASP A 11 -4.08 -11.12 -14.88
N ARG A 12 -3.53 -12.14 -15.54
CA ARG A 12 -2.21 -12.15 -16.20
C ARG A 12 -1.03 -11.84 -15.26
N LYS A 13 -1.24 -11.91 -13.95
CA LYS A 13 -0.15 -11.79 -12.96
C LYS A 13 0.73 -13.04 -13.02
N VAL A 14 2.05 -12.86 -13.00
CA VAL A 14 3.02 -13.93 -13.22
C VAL A 14 3.97 -14.06 -12.04
N TRP A 15 4.16 -15.29 -11.55
CA TRP A 15 5.16 -15.66 -10.56
C TRP A 15 6.15 -16.65 -11.15
N ILE A 16 7.42 -16.49 -10.79
CA ILE A 16 8.53 -17.38 -11.14
C ILE A 16 9.14 -17.90 -9.84
N LEU A 17 8.97 -19.18 -9.55
CA LEU A 17 9.33 -19.78 -8.27
C LEU A 17 10.38 -20.88 -8.45
N PRO A 18 11.43 -20.99 -7.60
CA PRO A 18 12.38 -22.08 -7.66
C PRO A 18 11.72 -23.39 -7.22
N CYS A 19 12.07 -24.50 -7.89
CA CYS A 19 11.58 -25.83 -7.50
C CYS A 19 12.16 -26.33 -6.16
N ARG A 20 13.33 -25.82 -5.76
CA ARG A 20 13.91 -26.09 -4.45
C ARG A 20 13.28 -25.16 -3.40
N ASN A 21 12.99 -25.70 -2.21
CA ASN A 21 12.39 -24.95 -1.11
C ASN A 21 11.08 -24.24 -1.52
N LEU A 22 10.25 -24.96 -2.27
CA LEU A 22 9.02 -24.42 -2.85
C LEU A 22 8.08 -23.84 -1.77
N ARG A 23 8.09 -24.38 -0.54
CA ARG A 23 7.29 -23.86 0.58
C ARG A 23 7.65 -22.41 0.92
N THR A 24 8.92 -22.07 1.00
CA THR A 24 9.41 -20.70 1.23
C THR A 24 9.16 -19.82 0.01
N ALA A 25 9.40 -20.34 -1.20
CA ALA A 25 9.13 -19.62 -2.45
C ALA A 25 7.66 -19.22 -2.59
N LEU A 26 6.73 -20.06 -2.13
CA LEU A 26 5.29 -19.80 -2.14
C LEU A 26 4.85 -18.67 -1.18
N CYS A 27 5.71 -18.20 -0.26
CA CYS A 27 5.39 -17.03 0.57
C CYS A 27 5.23 -15.74 -0.25
N LEU A 28 5.83 -15.68 -1.45
CA LEU A 28 5.59 -14.59 -2.41
C LEU A 28 4.24 -14.73 -3.14
N TYR A 29 3.72 -15.95 -3.26
CA TYR A 29 2.46 -16.27 -3.89
C TYR A 29 1.42 -16.59 -2.82
N GLN A 30 0.61 -15.61 -2.44
CA GLN A 30 -0.49 -15.77 -1.48
C GLN A 30 -1.83 -15.64 -2.20
N PRO A 31 -2.41 -16.75 -2.72
CA PRO A 31 -3.74 -16.68 -3.31
C PRO A 31 -4.78 -16.48 -2.21
N SER A 32 -5.56 -15.42 -2.30
CA SER A 32 -6.66 -15.10 -1.38
C SER A 32 -7.84 -16.06 -1.49
N SER A 33 -7.98 -16.79 -2.61
CA SER A 33 -9.13 -17.66 -2.87
C SER A 33 -8.79 -19.14 -2.91
N ALA A 34 -9.78 -20.00 -2.56
CA ALA A 34 -9.69 -21.45 -2.70
C ALA A 34 -9.39 -21.87 -4.16
N LYS A 35 -9.94 -21.13 -5.17
CA LYS A 35 -9.61 -21.31 -6.60
C LYS A 35 -8.15 -21.01 -6.90
N GLY A 36 -7.56 -19.97 -6.29
CA GLY A 36 -6.12 -19.66 -6.42
C GLY A 36 -5.25 -20.78 -5.83
N LYS A 37 -5.71 -21.42 -4.75
CA LYS A 37 -5.02 -22.58 -4.14
C LYS A 37 -5.07 -23.80 -5.04
N THR A 38 -6.12 -23.98 -5.83
CA THR A 38 -6.30 -25.11 -6.78
C THR A 38 -5.54 -24.86 -8.09
N LEU A 39 -5.41 -23.62 -8.56
CA LEU A 39 -4.63 -23.24 -9.74
C LEU A 39 -3.12 -23.50 -9.60
N LYS A 40 -2.63 -23.76 -8.38
CA LYS A 40 -1.28 -24.35 -8.15
C LYS A 40 -1.02 -25.60 -8.99
N ARG A 41 -2.06 -26.29 -9.50
CA ARG A 41 -1.95 -27.55 -10.23
C ARG A 41 -2.07 -27.42 -11.75
N MET A 42 -2.57 -26.32 -12.30
CA MET A 42 -3.04 -26.25 -13.70
C MET A 42 -2.25 -25.30 -14.63
N GLY A 43 -1.33 -24.51 -14.14
CA GLY A 43 -0.58 -23.53 -14.96
C GLY A 43 0.93 -23.61 -14.79
N ILE A 44 1.47 -24.79 -14.48
CA ILE A 44 2.91 -24.96 -14.22
C ILE A 44 3.65 -25.13 -15.55
N GLN A 45 4.41 -24.11 -15.94
CA GLN A 45 5.40 -24.23 -17.01
C GLN A 45 6.79 -24.30 -16.39
N GLU A 46 7.59 -25.30 -16.78
CA GLU A 46 9.01 -25.35 -16.38
C GLU A 46 9.79 -24.25 -17.09
N GLN A 47 10.58 -23.50 -16.33
CA GLN A 47 11.45 -22.43 -16.84
C GLN A 47 12.88 -22.65 -16.38
N LYS A 48 13.84 -22.39 -17.28
CA LYS A 48 15.29 -22.59 -17.00
C LYS A 48 15.88 -21.45 -16.18
N GLU A 49 15.39 -20.23 -16.31
CA GLU A 49 15.89 -19.02 -15.65
C GLU A 49 14.85 -18.39 -14.74
N GLY A 50 15.27 -17.94 -13.55
CA GLY A 50 14.40 -17.30 -12.56
C GLY A 50 14.38 -15.78 -12.73
N ILE A 51 15.52 -15.12 -12.50
CA ILE A 51 15.71 -13.67 -12.63
C ILE A 51 16.92 -13.37 -13.51
N PRO A 52 17.05 -12.17 -14.09
CA PRO A 52 18.19 -11.76 -14.90
C PRO A 52 19.53 -11.98 -14.19
N LYS A 53 20.59 -12.28 -14.96
CA LYS A 53 21.91 -12.65 -14.41
C LYS A 53 22.58 -11.50 -13.68
N ASP A 54 22.47 -10.28 -14.20
CA ASP A 54 22.96 -9.05 -13.59
C ASP A 54 22.30 -8.77 -12.22
N LEU A 55 20.98 -8.85 -12.16
CA LEU A 55 20.24 -8.72 -10.91
C LEU A 55 20.59 -9.80 -9.90
N ARG A 56 20.77 -11.05 -10.35
CA ARG A 56 21.21 -12.15 -9.50
C ARG A 56 22.58 -11.89 -8.91
N LYS A 57 23.54 -11.42 -9.73
CA LYS A 57 24.88 -11.07 -9.27
C LYS A 57 24.81 -9.99 -8.21
N TYR A 58 24.14 -8.88 -8.50
CA TYR A 58 23.96 -7.78 -7.59
C TYR A 58 23.34 -8.21 -6.23
N LEU A 59 22.24 -8.96 -6.25
CA LEU A 59 21.60 -9.44 -5.03
C LEU A 59 22.47 -10.43 -4.24
N SER A 60 23.31 -11.21 -4.92
CA SER A 60 24.26 -12.09 -4.25
C SER A 60 25.40 -11.32 -3.58
N GLU A 61 25.77 -10.15 -4.10
CA GLU A 61 26.74 -9.25 -3.46
C GLU A 61 26.15 -8.51 -2.27
N VAL A 62 24.87 -8.12 -2.31
CA VAL A 62 24.16 -7.49 -1.18
C VAL A 62 24.08 -8.44 0.03
N TYR A 63 23.94 -9.75 -0.21
CA TYR A 63 23.84 -10.78 0.84
C TYR A 63 25.10 -11.66 0.85
N THR A 64 26.27 -11.07 1.13
CA THR A 64 27.62 -11.67 1.00
C THR A 64 27.81 -13.01 1.71
N ASP A 65 27.16 -13.23 2.85
CA ASP A 65 27.28 -14.47 3.64
C ASP A 65 26.34 -15.59 3.15
N ALA A 66 25.64 -15.39 2.04
CA ALA A 66 24.59 -16.29 1.61
C ALA A 66 24.99 -17.12 0.38
N ASN A 67 25.81 -18.15 0.57
CA ASN A 67 25.94 -19.24 -0.41
C ASN A 67 24.56 -19.90 -0.61
N ASN A 68 24.21 -20.30 -1.85
CA ASN A 68 22.96 -20.97 -2.21
C ASN A 68 21.67 -20.10 -2.08
N ILE A 69 21.74 -18.79 -2.27
CA ILE A 69 20.59 -17.91 -2.36
C ILE A 69 19.63 -18.39 -3.48
N GLN A 70 18.35 -18.33 -3.18
CA GLN A 70 17.25 -18.60 -4.09
C GLN A 70 16.41 -17.34 -4.29
N PHE A 71 15.86 -17.21 -5.47
CA PHE A 71 15.06 -16.06 -5.87
C PHE A 71 13.70 -16.52 -6.37
N SER A 72 12.63 -15.95 -5.80
CA SER A 72 11.28 -16.05 -6.32
C SER A 72 10.91 -14.69 -6.86
N ALA A 73 10.26 -14.60 -8.01
CA ALA A 73 9.86 -13.33 -8.60
C ALA A 73 8.36 -13.25 -8.83
N PHE A 74 7.79 -12.11 -8.55
CA PHE A 74 6.47 -11.67 -8.99
C PHE A 74 6.68 -10.53 -10.00
N LEU A 75 6.18 -10.72 -11.24
CA LEU A 75 6.43 -9.78 -12.33
C LEU A 75 5.54 -8.52 -12.27
N GLY A 76 4.83 -8.32 -11.16
CA GLY A 76 3.94 -7.18 -10.98
C GLY A 76 2.58 -7.34 -11.66
N THR A 77 1.69 -6.41 -11.38
CA THR A 77 0.45 -6.25 -12.13
C THR A 77 0.79 -5.55 -13.45
N PRO A 78 0.35 -6.06 -14.60
CA PRO A 78 0.57 -5.37 -15.87
C PRO A 78 0.01 -3.95 -15.86
N GLY A 79 0.78 -2.95 -16.32
CA GLY A 79 0.37 -1.55 -16.34
C GLY A 79 1.57 -0.60 -16.35
N THR A 80 1.32 0.70 -16.40
CA THR A 80 2.34 1.76 -16.45
C THR A 80 3.24 1.78 -15.21
N HIS A 81 2.71 1.35 -14.04
CA HIS A 81 3.44 1.27 -12.78
C HIS A 81 3.95 -0.14 -12.45
N GLN A 82 4.15 -0.98 -13.49
CA GLN A 82 4.63 -2.34 -13.29
C GLN A 82 6.02 -2.36 -12.65
N LYS A 83 6.14 -3.04 -11.52
CA LYS A 83 7.41 -3.33 -10.86
C LYS A 83 7.52 -4.82 -10.56
N VAL A 84 8.72 -5.35 -10.70
CA VAL A 84 9.02 -6.74 -10.34
C VAL A 84 9.41 -6.80 -8.88
N THR A 85 8.79 -7.71 -8.14
CA THR A 85 9.16 -8.00 -6.75
C THR A 85 9.89 -9.32 -6.68
N VAL A 86 11.12 -9.32 -6.14
CA VAL A 86 11.94 -10.51 -5.96
C VAL A 86 12.07 -10.80 -4.46
N GLN A 87 11.65 -12.00 -4.05
CA GLN A 87 11.93 -12.54 -2.73
C GLN A 87 13.28 -13.24 -2.73
N ILE A 88 14.13 -12.87 -1.80
CA ILE A 88 15.45 -13.45 -1.58
C ILE A 88 15.37 -14.41 -0.40
N SER A 89 15.77 -15.67 -0.59
CA SER A 89 15.70 -16.68 0.47
C SER A 89 16.93 -17.59 0.49
N LYS A 90 17.24 -18.15 1.67
CA LYS A 90 18.27 -19.15 1.89
C LYS A 90 17.80 -20.13 2.98
N ASP A 91 18.02 -21.42 2.75
CA ASP A 91 17.78 -22.48 3.76
C ASP A 91 16.40 -22.37 4.45
N ASN A 92 15.35 -22.20 3.67
CA ASN A 92 13.97 -21.98 4.11
C ASN A 92 13.70 -20.67 4.89
N LYS A 93 14.67 -19.76 4.96
CA LYS A 93 14.52 -18.42 5.55
C LYS A 93 14.38 -17.37 4.47
N ILE A 94 13.43 -16.44 4.60
CA ILE A 94 13.33 -15.25 3.76
C ILE A 94 14.30 -14.21 4.31
N LEU A 95 15.20 -13.71 3.47
CA LEU A 95 16.22 -12.72 3.84
C LEU A 95 15.74 -11.30 3.60
N GLY A 96 14.91 -11.08 2.58
CA GLY A 96 14.41 -9.77 2.19
C GLY A 96 13.68 -9.80 0.87
N TYR A 97 13.29 -8.61 0.42
CA TYR A 97 12.64 -8.37 -0.86
C TYR A 97 13.39 -7.32 -1.66
N CYS A 98 13.34 -7.44 -2.98
CA CYS A 98 13.85 -6.44 -3.91
C CYS A 98 12.75 -6.04 -4.88
N LYS A 99 12.41 -4.74 -4.95
CA LYS A 99 11.58 -4.16 -6.00
C LYS A 99 12.50 -3.74 -7.14
N VAL A 100 12.10 -3.98 -8.40
CA VAL A 100 12.89 -3.67 -9.60
C VAL A 100 12.01 -3.01 -10.64
N THR A 101 12.51 -1.95 -11.27
CA THR A 101 11.83 -1.24 -12.37
C THR A 101 12.83 -0.71 -13.38
N GLU A 102 12.36 -0.36 -14.58
CA GLU A 102 13.12 0.40 -15.59
C GLU A 102 12.56 1.84 -15.74
N SER A 103 11.54 2.21 -14.95
CA SER A 103 10.94 3.54 -14.94
C SER A 103 11.65 4.45 -13.94
N GLN A 104 12.11 5.61 -14.42
CA GLN A 104 12.67 6.68 -13.58
C GLN A 104 11.62 7.24 -12.60
N GLU A 105 10.37 7.29 -13.00
CA GLU A 105 9.26 7.75 -12.15
C GLU A 105 9.09 6.81 -10.95
N ILE A 106 9.07 5.49 -11.18
CA ILE A 106 8.97 4.50 -10.10
C ILE A 106 10.25 4.51 -9.23
N TYR A 107 11.41 4.84 -9.78
CA TYR A 107 12.62 5.01 -8.98
C TYR A 107 12.50 6.15 -7.98
N SER A 108 11.88 7.26 -8.37
CA SER A 108 11.58 8.36 -7.44
C SER A 108 10.67 7.91 -6.29
N ILE A 109 9.72 7.01 -6.55
CA ILE A 109 8.90 6.37 -5.52
C ILE A 109 9.76 5.49 -4.57
N PHE A 110 10.73 4.74 -5.10
CA PHE A 110 11.66 3.96 -4.26
C PHE A 110 12.52 4.86 -3.36
N GLN A 111 13.01 5.99 -3.88
CA GLN A 111 13.76 6.97 -3.10
C GLN A 111 12.89 7.61 -2.00
N HIS A 112 11.63 7.89 -2.32
CA HIS A 112 10.66 8.38 -1.34
C HIS A 112 10.42 7.33 -0.24
N GLU A 113 10.15 6.06 -0.59
CA GLU A 113 9.98 4.97 0.37
C GLU A 113 11.22 4.80 1.28
N GLN A 114 12.42 4.91 0.72
CA GLN A 114 13.67 4.90 1.49
C GLN A 114 13.72 6.01 2.55
N MET A 115 13.36 7.23 2.15
CA MET A 115 13.34 8.39 3.03
C MET A 115 12.31 8.21 4.15
N VAL A 116 11.10 7.77 3.81
CA VAL A 116 10.03 7.50 4.77
C VAL A 116 10.43 6.41 5.77
N LEU A 117 10.92 5.27 5.31
CA LEU A 117 11.34 4.17 6.19
C LEU A 117 12.46 4.59 7.16
N LYS A 118 13.40 5.41 6.67
CA LYS A 118 14.44 5.98 7.55
C LYS A 118 13.82 6.89 8.60
N TYR A 119 12.97 7.83 8.20
CA TYR A 119 12.29 8.74 9.12
C TYR A 119 11.51 7.98 10.19
N LEU A 120 10.70 7.01 9.81
CA LEU A 120 9.90 6.21 10.73
C LEU A 120 10.77 5.41 11.70
N SER A 121 11.86 4.82 11.22
CA SER A 121 12.81 4.09 12.07
C SER A 121 13.48 5.03 13.09
N ASP A 122 13.86 6.23 12.67
CA ASP A 122 14.46 7.25 13.55
C ASP A 122 13.47 7.73 14.63
N HIS A 123 12.15 7.60 14.38
CA HIS A 123 11.06 7.90 15.32
C HIS A 123 10.54 6.67 16.08
N GLY A 124 11.30 5.58 16.11
CA GLY A 124 10.98 4.40 16.94
C GLY A 124 9.91 3.46 16.37
N ILE A 125 9.54 3.60 15.09
CA ILE A 125 8.68 2.61 14.42
C ILE A 125 9.58 1.48 13.93
N VAL A 126 9.54 0.34 14.61
CA VAL A 126 10.50 -0.76 14.41
C VAL A 126 9.93 -1.97 13.65
N ASP A 127 8.59 -2.12 13.65
CA ASP A 127 7.91 -3.25 13.01
C ASP A 127 7.62 -2.97 11.51
N ILE A 128 8.63 -2.44 10.81
CA ILE A 128 8.63 -2.06 9.40
C ILE A 128 9.93 -2.52 8.71
N PRO A 129 9.98 -2.59 7.37
CA PRO A 129 11.22 -2.88 6.64
C PRO A 129 12.28 -1.80 6.89
N ARG A 130 13.55 -2.19 6.75
CA ARG A 130 14.66 -1.24 6.58
C ARG A 130 15.15 -1.33 5.14
N CYS A 131 15.37 -0.20 4.49
CA CYS A 131 16.02 -0.15 3.19
C CYS A 131 17.50 -0.59 3.36
N ILE A 132 17.92 -1.61 2.63
CA ILE A 132 19.30 -2.07 2.57
C ILE A 132 20.05 -1.35 1.46
N ARG A 133 19.41 -1.21 0.30
CA ARG A 133 19.93 -0.54 -0.90
C ARG A 133 18.79 0.10 -1.69
N CYS A 134 19.08 1.26 -2.28
CA CYS A 134 18.25 1.90 -3.30
C CYS A 134 19.20 2.43 -4.37
N ASP A 135 19.45 1.62 -5.41
CA ASP A 135 20.57 1.81 -6.35
C ASP A 135 20.09 1.80 -7.81
N VAL A 136 20.97 2.26 -8.68
CA VAL A 136 20.87 2.10 -10.13
C VAL A 136 21.75 0.95 -10.55
N LEU A 137 21.21 -0.05 -11.25
CA LEU A 137 21.91 -1.21 -11.76
C LEU A 137 22.04 -1.14 -13.28
N GLY A 138 23.26 -0.93 -13.77
CA GLY A 138 23.50 -0.66 -15.19
C GLY A 138 22.92 0.69 -15.63
N ASP A 139 22.49 0.78 -16.89
CA ASP A 139 22.10 2.06 -17.49
C ASP A 139 20.67 2.52 -17.13
N ASN A 140 19.77 1.57 -16.87
CA ASN A 140 18.34 1.90 -16.74
C ASN A 140 17.54 0.97 -15.82
N LYS A 141 18.18 0.22 -14.95
CA LYS A 141 17.47 -0.66 -14.00
C LYS A 141 17.62 -0.14 -12.59
N TYR A 142 16.50 0.12 -11.95
CA TYR A 142 16.43 0.67 -10.60
C TYR A 142 16.01 -0.41 -9.63
N VAL A 143 16.67 -0.47 -8.48
CA VAL A 143 16.46 -1.52 -7.47
C VAL A 143 16.27 -0.91 -6.09
N PHE A 144 15.34 -1.50 -5.34
CA PHE A 144 15.08 -1.17 -3.94
C PHE A 144 15.08 -2.48 -3.13
N VAL A 145 16.06 -2.64 -2.24
CA VAL A 145 16.23 -3.86 -1.42
C VAL A 145 15.90 -3.55 0.02
N GLN A 146 15.03 -4.36 0.62
CA GLN A 146 14.55 -4.17 1.99
C GLN A 146 14.59 -5.45 2.81
N THR A 147 14.68 -5.28 4.15
CA THR A 147 14.59 -6.37 5.12
C THR A 147 13.16 -6.89 5.25
N THR A 148 13.01 -8.07 5.88
CA THR A 148 11.72 -8.59 6.32
C THR A 148 11.91 -9.50 7.53
N VAL A 149 10.85 -9.68 8.31
CA VAL A 149 10.75 -10.72 9.35
C VAL A 149 9.82 -11.86 8.93
N LYS A 150 9.31 -11.82 7.70
CA LYS A 150 8.33 -12.78 7.18
C LYS A 150 8.91 -14.19 7.16
N THR A 151 8.10 -15.13 7.63
CA THR A 151 8.39 -16.57 7.57
C THR A 151 7.26 -17.34 6.88
N ILE A 152 7.42 -18.65 6.79
CA ILE A 152 6.34 -19.54 6.29
C ILE A 152 5.15 -19.65 7.27
N ASN A 153 5.30 -19.17 8.50
CA ASN A 153 4.28 -19.18 9.54
C ASN A 153 3.55 -17.84 9.69
N SER A 154 4.04 -16.80 9.01
CA SER A 154 3.38 -15.49 9.01
C SER A 154 1.94 -15.59 8.53
N SER A 155 1.03 -14.90 9.21
CA SER A 155 -0.40 -14.88 8.90
C SER A 155 -0.87 -13.47 8.55
N VAL A 156 -1.86 -13.37 7.66
CA VAL A 156 -2.54 -12.12 7.31
C VAL A 156 -3.81 -12.01 8.14
N ARG A 157 -4.08 -10.82 8.66
CA ARG A 157 -5.34 -10.49 9.32
C ARG A 157 -6.21 -9.70 8.33
N HIS A 158 -7.51 -9.96 8.37
CA HIS A 158 -8.48 -9.34 7.46
C HIS A 158 -9.46 -8.40 8.18
N GLU A 159 -9.24 -8.20 9.48
CA GLU A 159 -10.06 -7.33 10.32
C GLU A 159 -9.17 -6.30 11.01
N LEU A 160 -9.66 -5.07 11.06
CA LEU A 160 -9.05 -4.01 11.86
C LEU A 160 -9.24 -4.35 13.35
N GLY A 161 -8.18 -4.71 14.01
CA GLY A 161 -8.21 -5.14 15.42
C GLY A 161 -7.15 -4.42 16.26
N SER A 162 -6.89 -4.98 17.43
CA SER A 162 -5.97 -4.34 18.41
C SER A 162 -4.55 -4.14 17.89
N LEU A 163 -4.01 -5.10 17.13
CA LEU A 163 -2.64 -5.00 16.61
C LEU A 163 -2.50 -3.90 15.55
N GLU A 164 -3.51 -3.80 14.66
CA GLU A 164 -3.58 -2.77 13.63
C GLU A 164 -3.74 -1.38 14.27
N LEU A 165 -4.64 -1.24 15.25
CA LEU A 165 -4.84 0.00 15.98
C LEU A 165 -3.61 0.41 16.80
N GLU A 166 -2.94 -0.53 17.47
CA GLU A 166 -1.69 -0.28 18.18
C GLU A 166 -0.60 0.27 17.25
N PHE A 167 -0.47 -0.31 16.04
CA PHE A 167 0.46 0.22 15.04
C PHE A 167 0.09 1.64 14.61
N ILE A 168 -1.19 1.90 14.31
CA ILE A 168 -1.69 3.22 13.91
C ILE A 168 -1.47 4.26 15.02
N HIS A 169 -1.72 3.91 16.29
CA HIS A 169 -1.44 4.79 17.42
C HIS A 169 0.05 5.12 17.54
N ARG A 170 0.92 4.11 17.51
CA ARG A 170 2.38 4.34 17.54
C ARG A 170 2.85 5.20 16.36
N LEU A 171 2.30 4.96 15.17
CA LEU A 171 2.62 5.77 13.99
C LEU A 171 2.25 7.22 14.24
N ALA A 172 1.02 7.50 14.70
CA ALA A 172 0.54 8.84 14.97
C ALA A 172 1.33 9.54 16.08
N GLU A 173 1.50 8.89 17.24
CA GLU A 173 2.11 9.48 18.43
C GLU A 173 3.60 9.75 18.25
N ASN A 174 4.33 8.78 17.68
CA ASN A 174 5.79 8.90 17.55
C ASN A 174 6.24 9.85 16.45
N THR A 175 5.35 10.14 15.49
CA THR A 175 5.67 11.01 14.35
C THR A 175 4.89 12.33 14.38
N GLU A 176 4.24 12.65 15.51
CA GLU A 176 3.49 13.90 15.64
C GLU A 176 4.40 15.11 15.44
N VAL A 177 3.98 16.02 14.58
CA VAL A 177 4.63 17.31 14.32
C VAL A 177 3.63 18.44 14.49
N THR A 178 4.11 19.58 15.01
CA THR A 178 3.32 20.81 15.11
C THR A 178 3.76 21.77 14.02
N MET A 179 2.85 22.13 13.10
CA MET A 179 3.11 23.02 11.98
C MET A 179 1.84 23.68 11.45
N ASP A 180 2.00 24.74 10.64
CA ASP A 180 0.87 25.36 9.94
C ASP A 180 0.29 24.38 8.91
N PHE A 181 -1.03 24.29 8.86
CA PHE A 181 -1.76 23.43 7.91
C PHE A 181 -1.33 23.68 6.46
N LYS A 182 -1.09 24.95 6.08
CA LYS A 182 -0.69 25.31 4.71
C LYS A 182 0.69 24.79 4.31
N GLN A 183 1.50 24.35 5.27
CA GLN A 183 2.84 23.79 5.04
C GLN A 183 2.81 22.24 4.96
N THR A 184 1.66 21.61 5.16
CA THR A 184 1.54 20.15 5.20
C THR A 184 1.38 19.52 3.81
N ASP A 185 1.78 18.28 3.67
CA ASP A 185 1.47 17.45 2.50
C ASP A 185 -0.04 17.29 2.32
N PHE A 186 -0.79 17.29 3.44
CA PHE A 186 -2.25 17.19 3.40
C PHE A 186 -2.89 18.41 2.73
N PHE A 187 -2.43 19.62 3.03
CA PHE A 187 -2.92 20.82 2.35
C PHE A 187 -2.64 20.76 0.84
N GLN A 188 -1.46 20.31 0.44
CA GLN A 188 -1.12 20.12 -0.99
C GLN A 188 -2.05 19.11 -1.65
N SER A 189 -2.44 18.04 -0.93
CA SER A 189 -3.41 17.06 -1.42
C SER A 189 -4.80 17.69 -1.65
N ILE A 190 -5.28 18.53 -0.73
CA ILE A 190 -6.54 19.25 -0.87
C ILE A 190 -6.50 20.25 -2.02
N GLN A 191 -5.40 21.00 -2.18
CA GLN A 191 -5.22 21.91 -3.32
C GLN A 191 -5.26 21.16 -4.66
N ARG A 192 -4.52 20.06 -4.77
CA ARG A 192 -4.54 19.21 -5.97
C ARG A 192 -5.96 18.73 -6.30
N LEU A 193 -6.72 18.32 -5.28
CA LEU A 193 -8.12 17.92 -5.51
C LEU A 193 -8.96 19.08 -6.03
N GLN A 194 -8.83 20.27 -5.44
CA GLN A 194 -9.57 21.48 -5.88
C GLN A 194 -9.25 21.84 -7.33
N GLU A 195 -7.98 21.81 -7.72
CA GLU A 195 -7.52 22.07 -9.08
C GLU A 195 -7.98 20.97 -10.05
N GLY A 196 -8.06 19.73 -9.59
CA GLY A 196 -8.46 18.56 -10.36
C GLY A 196 -9.96 18.35 -10.53
N LEU A 197 -10.85 19.15 -9.89
CA LEU A 197 -12.30 18.97 -10.00
C LEU A 197 -12.78 19.03 -11.47
N SER A 198 -12.27 19.95 -12.26
CA SER A 198 -12.62 20.07 -13.68
C SER A 198 -12.16 18.86 -14.51
N VAL A 199 -11.08 18.18 -14.12
CA VAL A 199 -10.63 16.94 -14.78
C VAL A 199 -11.60 15.81 -14.46
N LEU A 200 -12.04 15.68 -13.21
CA LEU A 200 -13.06 14.70 -12.83
C LEU A 200 -14.38 14.92 -13.57
N GLU A 201 -14.85 16.17 -13.68
CA GLU A 201 -16.07 16.52 -14.42
C GLU A 201 -15.99 16.13 -15.90
N LYS A 202 -14.87 16.42 -16.57
CA LYS A 202 -14.60 16.00 -17.96
C LYS A 202 -14.62 14.48 -18.14
N ASN A 203 -14.31 13.73 -17.09
CA ASN A 203 -14.37 12.26 -17.08
C ASN A 203 -15.71 11.72 -16.56
N GLY A 204 -16.74 12.57 -16.40
CA GLY A 204 -18.11 12.17 -16.10
C GLY A 204 -18.44 12.01 -14.61
N PHE A 205 -17.57 12.46 -13.71
CA PHE A 205 -17.82 12.41 -12.27
C PHE A 205 -18.53 13.67 -11.76
N HIS A 206 -19.41 13.50 -10.77
CA HIS A 206 -20.02 14.63 -10.07
C HIS A 206 -19.06 15.17 -8.99
N THR A 207 -18.84 16.49 -8.98
CA THR A 207 -17.79 17.10 -8.14
C THR A 207 -18.32 18.11 -7.12
N TYR A 208 -19.62 18.40 -7.11
CA TYR A 208 -20.20 19.38 -6.19
C TYR A 208 -19.89 19.06 -4.72
N GLU A 209 -20.13 17.81 -4.31
CA GLU A 209 -19.88 17.31 -2.95
C GLU A 209 -18.40 17.40 -2.60
N LEU A 210 -17.52 17.11 -3.54
CA LEU A 210 -16.07 17.23 -3.37
C LEU A 210 -15.66 18.67 -3.08
N GLY A 211 -16.21 19.63 -3.81
CA GLY A 211 -15.97 21.05 -3.55
C GLY A 211 -16.43 21.49 -2.16
N VAL A 212 -17.55 20.95 -1.67
CA VAL A 212 -18.00 21.19 -0.28
C VAL A 212 -17.05 20.56 0.73
N ILE A 213 -16.64 19.31 0.51
CA ILE A 213 -15.69 18.60 1.39
C ILE A 213 -14.37 19.36 1.49
N CYS A 214 -13.81 19.80 0.36
CA CYS A 214 -12.56 20.57 0.37
C CYS A 214 -12.67 21.83 1.25
N ARG A 215 -13.80 22.55 1.16
CA ARG A 215 -14.05 23.73 2.01
C ARG A 215 -14.16 23.37 3.49
N ASN A 216 -14.92 22.32 3.83
CA ASN A 216 -15.11 21.86 5.21
C ASN A 216 -13.79 21.45 5.84
N VAL A 217 -13.00 20.63 5.13
CA VAL A 217 -11.70 20.15 5.57
C VAL A 217 -10.73 21.32 5.75
N THR A 218 -10.66 22.24 4.79
CA THR A 218 -9.81 23.43 4.88
C THR A 218 -10.22 24.30 6.07
N ALA A 219 -11.51 24.58 6.26
CA ALA A 219 -12.01 25.39 7.37
C ALA A 219 -11.72 24.77 8.74
N TYR A 220 -11.77 23.45 8.84
CA TYR A 220 -11.44 22.73 10.07
C TYR A 220 -9.95 22.79 10.38
N TYR A 221 -9.09 22.38 9.43
CA TYR A 221 -7.65 22.24 9.68
C TYR A 221 -6.88 23.56 9.71
N GLN A 222 -7.40 24.66 9.19
CA GLN A 222 -6.74 25.98 9.34
C GLN A 222 -6.52 26.39 10.80
N ASN A 223 -7.26 25.80 11.75
CA ASN A 223 -7.12 26.03 13.19
C ASN A 223 -6.44 24.85 13.93
N HIS A 224 -5.94 23.88 13.21
CA HIS A 224 -5.25 22.71 13.75
C HIS A 224 -3.79 22.72 13.34
N SER A 225 -2.91 22.32 14.24
CA SER A 225 -1.46 22.38 14.04
C SER A 225 -0.78 21.03 14.22
N ARG A 226 -1.49 19.98 14.61
CA ARG A 226 -0.92 18.64 14.85
C ARG A 226 -1.19 17.70 13.67
N PHE A 227 -0.12 17.15 13.14
CA PHE A 227 -0.12 16.22 12.02
C PHE A 227 0.86 15.09 12.32
N SER A 228 0.73 13.96 11.61
CA SER A 228 1.60 12.80 11.80
C SER A 228 1.84 12.06 10.49
N ALA A 229 2.66 11.01 10.53
CA ALA A 229 2.81 10.11 9.41
C ALA A 229 1.52 9.33 9.13
N TYR A 230 1.30 9.03 7.87
CA TYR A 230 0.18 8.28 7.33
C TYR A 230 0.70 7.29 6.29
N HIS A 231 0.42 5.99 6.44
CA HIS A 231 0.86 4.96 5.51
C HIS A 231 0.20 5.08 4.15
N ARG A 232 -1.07 5.48 4.15
CA ARG A 232 -1.88 5.76 2.95
C ARG A 232 -2.26 4.55 2.09
N ASP A 233 -1.69 3.38 2.39
CA ASP A 233 -2.04 2.08 1.80
C ASP A 233 -1.98 0.95 2.84
N PHE A 234 -2.36 1.25 4.10
CA PHE A 234 -2.39 0.28 5.18
C PHE A 234 -3.56 -0.67 5.02
N THR A 235 -3.26 -1.90 4.66
CA THR A 235 -4.22 -2.93 4.25
C THR A 235 -3.81 -4.32 4.74
N PRO A 236 -4.73 -5.31 4.74
CA PRO A 236 -4.39 -6.71 5.04
C PRO A 236 -3.25 -7.27 4.18
N TRP A 237 -3.16 -6.88 2.92
CA TRP A 237 -2.13 -7.37 2.00
C TRP A 237 -0.79 -6.65 2.09
N ASN A 238 -0.73 -5.52 2.80
CA ASN A 238 0.49 -4.77 3.12
C ASN A 238 0.92 -4.94 4.57
N SER A 239 0.40 -5.96 5.27
CA SER A 239 0.78 -6.32 6.63
C SER A 239 0.73 -7.83 6.86
N PHE A 240 1.39 -8.29 7.90
CA PHE A 240 1.29 -9.67 8.38
C PHE A 240 1.67 -9.75 9.86
N VAL A 241 1.23 -10.80 10.52
CA VAL A 241 1.61 -11.11 11.91
C VAL A 241 2.69 -12.17 11.92
N GLU A 242 3.77 -11.91 12.63
CA GLU A 242 4.85 -12.85 12.92
C GLU A 242 5.17 -12.84 14.41
N ASN A 243 5.15 -14.01 15.06
CA ASN A 243 5.37 -14.13 16.50
C ASN A 243 4.51 -13.20 17.36
N GLY A 244 3.24 -13.02 16.99
CA GLY A 244 2.28 -12.18 17.70
C GLY A 244 2.42 -10.67 17.49
N LYS A 245 3.35 -10.22 16.64
CA LYS A 245 3.56 -8.80 16.31
C LYS A 245 3.15 -8.53 14.88
N LEU A 246 2.50 -7.37 14.67
CA LEU A 246 2.18 -6.88 13.34
C LEU A 246 3.45 -6.30 12.70
N PHE A 247 3.69 -6.65 11.46
CA PHE A 247 4.72 -6.07 10.59
C PHE A 247 4.05 -5.44 9.37
N VAL A 248 4.32 -4.16 9.13
CA VAL A 248 3.71 -3.38 8.06
C VAL A 248 4.78 -3.04 7.01
N PHE A 249 4.44 -3.12 5.73
CA PHE A 249 5.37 -2.88 4.63
C PHE A 249 4.69 -2.16 3.46
N ASP A 250 5.48 -1.77 2.45
CA ASP A 250 5.03 -1.06 1.24
C ASP A 250 4.63 0.41 1.52
N PHE A 251 5.59 1.20 2.04
CA PHE A 251 5.44 2.61 2.40
C PHE A 251 5.59 3.58 1.22
N GLU A 252 5.41 3.11 0.01
CA GLU A 252 5.66 3.89 -1.22
C GLU A 252 4.73 5.10 -1.40
N TYR A 253 3.55 5.08 -0.78
CA TYR A 253 2.60 6.20 -0.78
C TYR A 253 2.53 6.94 0.55
N ALA A 254 3.30 6.53 1.53
CA ALA A 254 3.28 7.12 2.85
C ALA A 254 3.70 8.61 2.82
N THR A 255 3.18 9.36 3.74
CA THR A 255 3.43 10.80 3.89
C THR A 255 3.59 11.15 5.36
N LEU A 256 4.20 12.29 5.68
CA LEU A 256 4.65 12.59 7.03
C LEU A 256 3.83 13.67 7.74
N GLN A 257 2.95 14.40 7.03
CA GLN A 257 2.21 15.52 7.62
C GLN A 257 0.73 15.45 7.22
N TYR A 258 0.03 14.48 7.82
CA TYR A 258 -1.41 14.25 7.61
C TYR A 258 -2.18 14.21 8.93
N PRO A 259 -3.51 14.39 8.89
CA PRO A 259 -4.35 14.10 10.04
C PRO A 259 -4.11 12.68 10.55
N ALA A 260 -4.01 12.52 11.87
CA ALA A 260 -3.77 11.24 12.49
C ALA A 260 -4.89 10.22 12.22
N TYR A 261 -4.53 8.95 12.24
CA TYR A 261 -5.46 7.80 12.25
C TYR A 261 -6.22 7.52 10.95
N LEU A 262 -5.97 8.22 9.84
CA LEU A 262 -6.66 7.97 8.56
C LEU A 262 -6.42 6.54 8.03
N ASP A 263 -5.34 5.89 8.41
CA ASP A 263 -5.05 4.48 8.09
C ASP A 263 -6.12 3.52 8.64
N ALA A 264 -6.80 3.85 9.74
CA ALA A 264 -7.89 3.05 10.27
C ALA A 264 -9.10 3.05 9.33
N ILE A 265 -9.43 4.21 8.74
CA ILE A 265 -10.48 4.32 7.73
C ILE A 265 -10.05 3.58 6.46
N HIS A 266 -8.79 3.76 6.05
CA HIS A 266 -8.26 3.11 4.85
C HIS A 266 -8.36 1.58 4.96
N TYR A 267 -7.90 0.98 6.06
CA TYR A 267 -7.96 -0.46 6.29
C TYR A 267 -9.40 -0.98 6.22
N LEU A 268 -10.31 -0.30 6.91
CA LEU A 268 -11.73 -0.67 6.95
C LEU A 268 -12.36 -0.61 5.56
N PHE A 269 -12.13 0.46 4.79
CA PHE A 269 -12.75 0.67 3.49
C PHE A 269 -12.16 -0.25 2.42
N GLN A 270 -10.84 -0.43 2.40
CA GLN A 270 -10.21 -1.33 1.44
C GLN A 270 -10.67 -2.78 1.65
N THR A 271 -10.80 -3.22 2.91
CA THR A 271 -11.36 -4.54 3.23
C THR A 271 -12.83 -4.66 2.79
N ALA A 272 -13.64 -3.62 3.03
CA ALA A 272 -15.04 -3.58 2.62
C ALA A 272 -15.20 -3.65 1.10
N ILE A 273 -14.38 -2.91 0.34
CA ILE A 273 -14.44 -2.86 -1.13
C ILE A 273 -13.91 -4.17 -1.76
N PHE A 274 -12.71 -4.61 -1.37
CA PHE A 274 -12.01 -5.68 -2.10
C PHE A 274 -12.30 -7.08 -1.60
N GLU A 275 -12.69 -7.26 -0.34
CA GLU A 275 -12.96 -8.58 0.22
C GLU A 275 -14.45 -8.86 0.39
N LYS A 276 -15.25 -7.80 0.63
CA LYS A 276 -16.70 -7.94 0.90
C LYS A 276 -17.58 -7.41 -0.23
N ASP A 277 -16.98 -6.77 -1.26
CA ASP A 277 -17.66 -6.15 -2.42
C ASP A 277 -18.85 -5.24 -2.01
N MET A 278 -18.66 -4.46 -0.94
CA MET A 278 -19.68 -3.57 -0.37
C MET A 278 -19.88 -2.34 -1.25
N THR A 279 -21.13 -1.88 -1.31
CA THR A 279 -21.53 -0.61 -1.94
C THR A 279 -21.15 0.59 -1.07
N ALA A 280 -21.15 1.80 -1.65
CA ALA A 280 -20.88 3.04 -0.90
C ALA A 280 -21.82 3.23 0.29
N SER A 281 -23.12 2.91 0.17
CA SER A 281 -24.10 2.97 1.25
C SER A 281 -23.77 2.01 2.39
N GLU A 282 -23.40 0.78 2.07
CA GLU A 282 -23.01 -0.23 3.06
C GLU A 282 -21.71 0.13 3.78
N ILE A 283 -20.73 0.69 3.05
CA ILE A 283 -19.46 1.17 3.60
C ILE A 283 -19.72 2.37 4.54
N TYR A 284 -20.59 3.29 4.18
CA TYR A 284 -20.96 4.41 5.04
C TYR A 284 -21.66 3.92 6.32
N THR A 285 -22.59 2.97 6.19
CA THR A 285 -23.26 2.35 7.34
C THR A 285 -22.26 1.65 8.26
N LEU A 286 -21.30 0.92 7.68
CA LEU A 286 -20.19 0.30 8.41
C LEU A 286 -19.38 1.36 9.15
N TYR A 287 -18.96 2.43 8.47
CA TYR A 287 -18.19 3.52 9.07
C TYR A 287 -18.90 4.15 10.28
N ARG A 288 -20.20 4.45 10.13
CA ARG A 288 -21.01 5.01 11.22
C ARG A 288 -21.05 4.06 12.42
N ARG A 289 -21.34 2.79 12.20
CA ARG A 289 -21.36 1.79 13.26
C ARG A 289 -20.01 1.71 13.98
N GLU A 290 -18.92 1.61 13.23
CA GLU A 290 -17.58 1.50 13.82
C GLU A 290 -17.16 2.78 14.56
N SER A 291 -17.57 3.95 14.10
CA SER A 291 -17.32 5.24 14.78
C SER A 291 -18.15 5.42 16.04
N ASP A 292 -19.41 4.96 16.04
CA ASP A 292 -20.32 5.15 17.16
C ASP A 292 -20.09 4.13 18.29
N THR A 293 -19.86 2.86 17.95
CA THR A 293 -19.82 1.75 18.91
C THR A 293 -18.70 0.74 18.69
N GLY A 294 -18.01 0.78 17.56
CA GLY A 294 -16.99 -0.20 17.17
C GLY A 294 -15.56 0.26 17.37
N VAL A 295 -14.66 -0.23 16.51
CA VAL A 295 -13.20 -0.07 16.64
C VAL A 295 -12.71 1.35 16.39
N LEU A 296 -13.48 2.21 15.73
CA LEU A 296 -13.14 3.61 15.48
C LEU A 296 -13.66 4.56 16.56
N LYS A 297 -14.42 4.05 17.56
CA LYS A 297 -15.01 4.88 18.61
C LYS A 297 -13.94 5.63 19.40
N GLY A 298 -14.06 6.95 19.42
CA GLY A 298 -13.14 7.82 20.15
C GLY A 298 -11.78 8.01 19.52
N LEU A 299 -11.54 7.43 18.33
CA LEU A 299 -10.27 7.58 17.61
C LEU A 299 -10.11 8.97 17.00
N PHE A 300 -11.23 9.58 16.59
CA PHE A 300 -11.25 10.91 15.94
C PHE A 300 -11.96 11.92 16.84
N GLU A 301 -11.40 13.13 16.93
CA GLU A 301 -12.06 14.27 17.56
C GLU A 301 -13.37 14.62 16.81
N ASN A 302 -13.33 14.56 15.48
CA ASN A 302 -14.46 14.75 14.59
C ASN A 302 -14.47 13.67 13.50
N SER A 303 -15.26 12.62 13.71
CA SER A 303 -15.35 11.49 12.78
C SER A 303 -15.86 11.90 11.40
N LYS A 304 -16.75 12.89 11.31
CA LYS A 304 -17.25 13.40 10.03
C LYS A 304 -16.13 14.05 9.22
N ILE A 305 -15.32 14.90 9.83
CA ILE A 305 -14.17 15.54 9.18
C ILE A 305 -13.10 14.50 8.85
N ALA A 306 -12.85 13.51 9.69
CA ALA A 306 -11.93 12.43 9.39
C ALA A 306 -12.33 11.66 8.13
N LEU A 307 -13.62 11.32 7.98
CA LEU A 307 -14.13 10.70 6.75
C LEU A 307 -13.95 11.59 5.53
N GLN A 308 -14.31 12.87 5.63
CA GLN A 308 -14.16 13.84 4.55
C GLN A 308 -12.68 14.01 4.15
N SER A 309 -11.77 14.05 5.13
CA SER A 309 -10.32 14.14 4.91
C SER A 309 -9.79 12.92 4.18
N TYR A 310 -10.19 11.72 4.59
CA TYR A 310 -9.83 10.47 3.94
C TYR A 310 -10.32 10.43 2.48
N LEU A 311 -11.57 10.76 2.23
CA LEU A 311 -12.13 10.74 0.87
C LEU A 311 -11.45 11.75 -0.05
N ALA A 312 -11.23 12.98 0.44
CA ALA A 312 -10.51 14.01 -0.30
C ALA A 312 -9.09 13.57 -0.65
N ASP A 313 -8.39 12.95 0.30
CA ASP A 313 -7.04 12.44 0.06
C ASP A 313 -7.00 11.30 -0.94
N MET A 314 -7.87 10.31 -0.82
CA MET A 314 -7.89 9.18 -1.76
C MET A 314 -8.19 9.63 -3.19
N ILE A 315 -9.16 10.50 -3.38
CA ILE A 315 -9.48 11.03 -4.72
C ILE A 315 -8.30 11.85 -5.26
N SER A 316 -7.68 12.70 -4.43
CA SER A 316 -6.46 13.44 -4.80
C SER A 316 -5.31 12.53 -5.21
N LEU A 317 -5.10 11.42 -4.50
CA LEU A 317 -4.06 10.43 -4.83
C LEU A 317 -4.27 9.83 -6.22
N TYR A 318 -5.51 9.50 -6.56
CA TYR A 318 -5.81 8.94 -7.89
C TYR A 318 -5.72 9.98 -9.01
N LEU A 319 -6.07 11.23 -8.74
CA LEU A 319 -5.80 12.35 -9.66
C LEU A 319 -4.29 12.52 -9.95
N ALA A 320 -3.46 12.37 -8.92
CA ALA A 320 -1.99 12.48 -9.07
C ALA A 320 -1.38 11.40 -9.97
N ARG A 321 -2.08 10.27 -10.19
CA ARG A 321 -1.64 9.20 -11.12
C ARG A 321 -1.81 9.55 -12.59
N GLY A 322 -2.35 10.73 -12.90
CA GLY A 322 -2.54 11.26 -14.25
C GLY A 322 -3.85 10.84 -14.94
N GLU A 323 -4.18 11.54 -16.01
CA GLU A 323 -5.44 11.33 -16.74
C GLU A 323 -5.61 9.92 -17.30
N GLY A 324 -4.54 9.23 -17.67
CA GLY A 324 -4.58 7.85 -18.14
C GLY A 324 -5.08 6.86 -17.08
N ALA A 325 -4.88 7.15 -15.80
CA ALA A 325 -5.39 6.32 -14.71
C ALA A 325 -6.91 6.44 -14.56
N LEU A 326 -7.51 7.56 -14.94
CA LEU A 326 -8.95 7.78 -14.88
C LEU A 326 -9.74 6.99 -15.96
N GLN A 327 -9.03 6.34 -16.89
CA GLN A 327 -9.61 5.48 -17.94
C GLN A 327 -9.48 3.99 -17.59
N ASP A 328 -8.81 3.64 -16.50
CA ASP A 328 -8.70 2.26 -16.02
C ASP A 328 -9.98 1.86 -15.27
N ASP A 329 -10.61 0.75 -15.67
CA ASP A 329 -11.89 0.28 -15.08
C ASP A 329 -11.82 0.11 -13.56
N GLY A 330 -10.69 -0.37 -13.04
CA GLY A 330 -10.50 -0.56 -11.60
C GLY A 330 -10.45 0.78 -10.86
N THR A 331 -9.75 1.76 -11.41
CA THR A 331 -9.67 3.13 -10.89
C THR A 331 -11.02 3.83 -10.95
N VAL A 332 -11.74 3.72 -12.06
CA VAL A 332 -13.09 4.29 -12.22
C VAL A 332 -14.04 3.71 -11.18
N LYS A 333 -14.04 2.38 -10.98
CA LYS A 333 -14.86 1.74 -9.93
C LYS A 333 -14.58 2.32 -8.54
N LEU A 334 -13.32 2.47 -8.17
CA LEU A 334 -12.91 3.02 -6.86
C LEU A 334 -13.32 4.48 -6.71
N LEU A 335 -13.04 5.32 -7.70
CA LEU A 335 -13.42 6.73 -7.69
C LEU A 335 -14.94 6.90 -7.57
N THR A 336 -15.73 6.08 -8.28
CA THR A 336 -17.19 6.09 -8.18
C THR A 336 -17.63 5.83 -6.74
N ILE A 337 -17.09 4.79 -6.10
CA ILE A 337 -17.42 4.47 -4.70
C ILE A 337 -17.06 5.64 -3.76
N TRP A 338 -15.89 6.25 -3.90
CA TRP A 338 -15.48 7.35 -3.03
C TRP A 338 -16.27 8.63 -3.26
N ILE A 339 -16.63 8.94 -4.52
CA ILE A 339 -17.47 10.10 -4.85
C ILE A 339 -18.88 9.91 -4.32
N ASP A 340 -19.46 8.71 -4.46
CA ASP A 340 -20.75 8.38 -3.84
C ASP A 340 -20.69 8.51 -2.32
N LEU A 341 -19.60 8.06 -1.67
CA LEU A 341 -19.39 8.25 -0.23
C LEU A 341 -19.32 9.71 0.18
N CYS A 342 -18.84 10.61 -0.68
CA CYS A 342 -18.84 12.05 -0.40
C CYS A 342 -20.27 12.58 -0.20
N GLY A 343 -21.22 12.12 -1.00
CA GLY A 343 -22.65 12.45 -0.82
C GLY A 343 -23.15 12.04 0.56
N TYR A 344 -22.89 10.78 0.97
CA TYR A 344 -23.26 10.29 2.30
C TYR A 344 -22.58 11.06 3.44
N ALA A 345 -21.31 11.42 3.29
CA ALA A 345 -20.55 12.17 4.29
C ALA A 345 -21.07 13.60 4.52
N LEU A 346 -21.87 14.16 3.61
CA LEU A 346 -22.50 15.47 3.73
C LEU A 346 -23.94 15.41 4.26
N LEU A 347 -24.71 14.36 3.92
CA LEU A 347 -26.14 14.29 4.23
C LEU A 347 -26.47 14.22 5.73
N ASN A 348 -25.53 13.81 6.59
CA ASN A 348 -25.75 13.60 8.01
C ASN A 348 -24.92 14.57 8.87
N GLY A 349 -25.17 15.85 8.70
CA GLY A 349 -24.72 16.94 9.58
C GLY A 349 -25.74 17.26 10.64
#